data_4b5e37377f960da62d405acb177762b0
#
_entry.id   4b5e37377f960da62d405acb177762b0
#
_cell.length_a   1.000
_cell.length_b   1.000
_cell.length_c   1.000
_cell.angle_alpha   90.00
_cell.angle_beta   90.00
_cell.angle_gamma   90.00
#
_symmetry.space_group_name_H-M   'P 1'
#
loop_
_entity.id
_entity.type
_entity.pdbx_description
1 polymer ?
#
loop_
_entity_poly.entity_id
_entity_poly.type
_entity_poly.pdbx_seq_one_letter_code
_entity_poly.pdbx_strand_id
1 'polypeptide(L)'
;MYLAIKEIKHEKLRYGMIIAMIALISWLIFILTGLAQGLGNQNTAAIDSWNFKSIALNKDADVNLRQSLITSEQISALHLTKKETLLGQASVVAKHKKMKNTSANFIGLEKNGFIAKDIKNFPTKSGDVLLDDSFKRSGLKKGSRIKLNSEGKTFTVIGFVDNAKINISPVIYGTLS
;
A
#
# COMPACT_ATOMS: atom_id res chain seq x y z
N MET A 1 27.64 34.46 33.71
CA MET A 1 27.32 34.48 32.27
C MET A 1 28.39 35.15 31.40
N TYR A 2 28.93 36.30 31.79
CA TYR A 2 29.93 37.03 30.97
C TYR A 2 31.24 36.24 30.72
N LEU A 3 31.75 35.54 31.72
CA LEU A 3 32.97 34.69 31.60
C LEU A 3 32.77 33.54 30.60
N ALA A 4 31.62 32.82 30.64
CA ALA A 4 31.33 31.72 29.73
C ALA A 4 31.27 32.17 28.26
N ILE A 5 30.68 33.35 28.00
CA ILE A 5 30.62 33.92 26.66
C ILE A 5 32.01 34.29 26.14
N LYS A 6 32.88 34.83 27.03
CA LYS A 6 34.27 35.22 26.70
C LYS A 6 35.12 33.95 26.38
N GLU A 7 34.92 32.88 27.13
CA GLU A 7 35.57 31.58 26.92
C GLU A 7 35.18 30.94 25.60
N ILE A 8 33.88 30.92 25.27
CA ILE A 8 33.35 30.46 23.96
C ILE A 8 33.95 31.27 22.80
N LYS A 9 34.10 32.57 22.99
CA LYS A 9 34.71 33.47 21.98
C LYS A 9 36.22 33.24 21.83
N HIS A 10 36.91 32.74 22.84
CA HIS A 10 38.33 32.47 22.78
C HIS A 10 38.63 31.14 22.11
N GLU A 11 37.79 30.10 22.35
CA GLU A 11 37.93 28.77 21.78
C GLU A 11 36.86 28.45 20.71
N LYS A 12 36.64 29.37 19.80
CA LYS A 12 35.58 29.31 18.77
C LYS A 12 35.62 27.97 17.96
N LEU A 13 36.83 27.50 17.67
CA LEU A 13 37.01 26.31 16.83
C LEU A 13 36.57 25.05 17.58
N ARG A 14 36.87 24.95 18.87
CA ARG A 14 36.47 23.82 19.73
C ARG A 14 34.95 23.77 19.91
N TYR A 15 34.34 24.87 20.29
CA TYR A 15 32.89 24.95 20.46
C TYR A 15 32.16 24.79 19.12
N GLY A 16 32.70 25.33 18.02
CA GLY A 16 32.17 25.18 16.68
C GLY A 16 32.14 23.69 16.23
N MET A 17 33.20 22.92 16.53
CA MET A 17 33.22 21.48 16.23
C MET A 17 32.20 20.70 17.05
N ILE A 18 32.01 21.03 18.34
CA ILE A 18 31.01 20.39 19.20
C ILE A 18 29.59 20.66 18.66
N ILE A 19 29.30 21.93 18.32
CA ILE A 19 28.01 22.32 17.75
C ILE A 19 27.77 21.60 16.41
N ALA A 20 28.77 21.55 15.54
CA ALA A 20 28.67 20.85 14.26
C ALA A 20 28.40 19.36 14.44
N MET A 21 29.07 18.71 15.42
CA MET A 21 28.83 17.30 15.74
C MET A 21 27.39 17.06 16.22
N ILE A 22 26.88 17.89 17.14
CA ILE A 22 25.51 17.78 17.63
C ILE A 22 24.52 18.03 16.50
N ALA A 23 24.77 19.02 15.65
CA ALA A 23 23.92 19.30 14.49
C ALA A 23 23.87 18.12 13.50
N LEU A 24 25.00 17.50 13.22
CA LEU A 24 25.07 16.32 12.34
C LEU A 24 24.32 15.12 12.93
N ILE A 25 24.48 14.86 14.22
CA ILE A 25 23.75 13.77 14.89
C ILE A 25 22.24 14.02 14.85
N SER A 26 21.83 15.24 15.18
CA SER A 26 20.41 15.63 15.14
C SER A 26 19.85 15.51 13.73
N TRP A 27 20.57 15.97 12.72
CA TRP A 27 20.21 15.83 11.31
C TRP A 27 20.02 14.36 10.91
N LEU A 28 20.95 13.48 11.31
CA LEU A 28 20.87 12.06 11.04
C LEU A 28 19.61 11.42 11.67
N ILE A 29 19.33 11.77 12.93
CA ILE A 29 18.14 11.28 13.64
C ILE A 29 16.85 11.71 12.88
N PHE A 30 16.77 12.96 12.45
CA PHE A 30 15.60 13.44 11.69
C PHE A 30 15.41 12.69 10.36
N ILE A 31 16.50 12.48 9.61
CA ILE A 31 16.44 11.72 8.36
C ILE A 31 15.97 10.29 8.60
N LEU A 32 16.56 9.59 9.57
CA LEU A 32 16.19 8.20 9.88
C LEU A 32 14.75 8.09 10.36
N THR A 33 14.29 9.00 11.21
CA THR A 33 12.91 9.02 11.69
C THR A 33 11.92 9.29 10.55
N GLY A 34 12.23 10.27 9.70
CA GLY A 34 11.39 10.59 8.54
C GLY A 34 11.30 9.44 7.54
N LEU A 35 12.44 8.75 7.30
CA LEU A 35 12.48 7.57 6.43
C LEU A 35 11.67 6.41 7.03
N ALA A 36 11.83 6.13 8.31
CA ALA A 36 11.10 5.06 9.00
C ALA A 36 9.58 5.28 8.93
N GLN A 37 9.11 6.51 9.20
CA GLN A 37 7.70 6.84 9.08
C GLN A 37 7.20 6.77 7.63
N GLY A 38 7.98 7.28 6.68
CA GLY A 38 7.63 7.21 5.26
C GLY A 38 7.47 5.78 4.75
N LEU A 39 8.36 4.87 5.15
CA LEU A 39 8.26 3.45 4.83
C LEU A 39 7.07 2.79 5.54
N GLY A 40 6.85 3.09 6.82
CA GLY A 40 5.71 2.59 7.57
C GLY A 40 4.38 2.91 6.87
N ASN A 41 4.16 4.16 6.53
CA ASN A 41 2.94 4.61 5.85
C ASN A 41 2.75 3.96 4.48
N GLN A 42 3.81 3.67 3.74
CA GLN A 42 3.70 2.97 2.44
C GLN A 42 3.37 1.49 2.58
N ASN A 43 3.69 0.87 3.72
CA ASN A 43 3.41 -0.54 3.93
C ASN A 43 1.94 -0.82 4.21
N THR A 44 1.22 0.11 4.82
CA THR A 44 -0.18 -0.08 5.27
C THR A 44 -1.18 0.80 4.55
N ALA A 45 -0.74 1.69 3.66
CA ALA A 45 -1.57 2.75 3.06
C ALA A 45 -2.91 2.25 2.46
N ALA A 46 -2.90 1.12 1.75
CA ALA A 46 -4.13 0.55 1.21
C ALA A 46 -5.04 0.00 2.32
N ILE A 47 -4.47 -0.69 3.30
CA ILE A 47 -5.20 -1.29 4.42
C ILE A 47 -5.84 -0.20 5.28
N ASP A 48 -5.10 0.85 5.58
CA ASP A 48 -5.58 1.99 6.37
C ASP A 48 -6.76 2.71 5.69
N SER A 49 -6.78 2.71 4.35
CA SER A 49 -7.86 3.31 3.57
C SER A 49 -9.17 2.52 3.59
N TRP A 50 -9.17 1.25 4.00
CA TRP A 50 -10.36 0.39 3.96
C TRP A 50 -11.31 0.58 5.13
N ASN A 51 -10.91 1.33 6.15
CA ASN A 51 -11.75 1.74 7.30
C ASN A 51 -12.52 0.60 7.98
N PHE A 52 -11.87 -0.55 8.17
CA PHE A 52 -12.45 -1.71 8.88
C PHE A 52 -11.93 -1.81 10.32
N LYS A 53 -12.64 -2.55 11.18
CA LYS A 53 -12.26 -2.77 12.57
C LYS A 53 -11.42 -4.03 12.76
N SER A 54 -11.72 -5.08 12.00
CA SER A 54 -11.07 -6.40 12.14
C SER A 54 -11.17 -7.18 10.83
N ILE A 55 -10.21 -8.08 10.63
CA ILE A 55 -10.22 -9.07 9.55
C ILE A 55 -10.29 -10.45 10.19
N ALA A 56 -11.22 -11.28 9.74
CA ALA A 56 -11.26 -12.69 10.09
C ALA A 56 -10.47 -13.48 9.06
N LEU A 57 -9.56 -14.32 9.51
CA LEU A 57 -8.73 -15.19 8.69
C LEU A 57 -9.02 -16.66 9.04
N ASN A 58 -8.69 -17.56 8.12
CA ASN A 58 -8.67 -18.98 8.43
C ASN A 58 -7.69 -19.27 9.56
N LYS A 59 -8.02 -20.21 10.44
CA LYS A 59 -7.20 -20.59 11.60
C LYS A 59 -5.76 -20.95 11.23
N ASP A 60 -5.58 -21.59 10.06
CA ASP A 60 -4.27 -22.08 9.60
C ASP A 60 -3.46 -21.01 8.85
N ALA A 61 -3.94 -19.77 8.78
CA ALA A 61 -3.33 -18.68 8.02
C ALA A 61 -2.16 -17.98 8.73
N ASP A 62 -1.85 -18.33 9.97
CA ASP A 62 -0.77 -17.72 10.78
C ASP A 62 -0.73 -16.18 10.66
N VAL A 63 -1.92 -15.56 10.82
CA VAL A 63 -2.12 -14.09 10.68
C VAL A 63 -1.74 -13.54 9.30
N ASN A 64 -1.58 -14.39 8.30
CA ASN A 64 -1.20 -13.98 6.95
C ASN A 64 -2.41 -13.99 6.01
N LEU A 65 -2.85 -12.82 5.57
CA LEU A 65 -4.00 -12.66 4.68
C LEU A 65 -3.88 -13.49 3.38
N ARG A 66 -2.67 -13.64 2.82
CA ARG A 66 -2.45 -14.39 1.59
C ARG A 66 -2.51 -15.91 1.77
N GLN A 67 -2.37 -16.39 2.99
CA GLN A 67 -2.45 -17.80 3.35
C GLN A 67 -3.86 -18.18 3.85
N SER A 68 -4.72 -17.20 4.07
CA SER A 68 -6.09 -17.43 4.50
C SER A 68 -6.96 -17.90 3.34
N LEU A 69 -7.02 -19.20 3.17
CA LEU A 69 -7.91 -19.85 2.21
C LEU A 69 -9.24 -20.20 2.91
N ILE A 70 -10.31 -19.55 2.49
CA ILE A 70 -11.67 -19.81 2.97
C ILE A 70 -12.46 -20.40 1.79
N THR A 71 -13.04 -21.58 1.98
CA THR A 71 -13.79 -22.27 0.93
C THR A 71 -15.18 -21.70 0.76
N SER A 72 -15.82 -21.98 -0.38
CA SER A 72 -17.18 -21.52 -0.65
C SER A 72 -18.19 -22.07 0.37
N GLU A 73 -17.97 -23.29 0.87
CA GLU A 73 -18.81 -23.90 1.90
C GLU A 73 -18.68 -23.16 3.23
N GLN A 74 -17.46 -22.80 3.61
CA GLN A 74 -17.19 -22.01 4.81
C GLN A 74 -17.83 -20.62 4.71
N ILE A 75 -17.70 -19.95 3.56
CA ILE A 75 -18.33 -18.65 3.30
C ILE A 75 -19.85 -18.74 3.44
N SER A 76 -20.46 -19.77 2.87
CA SER A 76 -21.91 -19.99 2.94
C SER A 76 -22.41 -20.24 4.35
N ALA A 77 -21.58 -20.84 5.21
CA ALA A 77 -21.91 -21.08 6.62
C ALA A 77 -21.80 -19.82 7.51
N LEU A 78 -21.08 -18.79 7.06
CA LEU A 78 -20.80 -17.58 7.87
C LEU A 78 -21.97 -16.61 8.01
N HIS A 79 -23.09 -16.78 7.30
CA HIS A 79 -24.24 -15.87 7.36
C HIS A 79 -23.86 -14.39 7.45
N LEU A 80 -23.04 -13.92 6.50
CA LEU A 80 -22.48 -12.57 6.51
C LEU A 80 -23.56 -11.50 6.64
N THR A 81 -23.31 -10.52 7.50
CA THR A 81 -24.15 -9.35 7.71
C THR A 81 -23.77 -8.21 6.77
N LYS A 82 -24.61 -7.17 6.68
CA LYS A 82 -24.29 -5.96 5.88
C LYS A 82 -23.04 -5.20 6.34
N LYS A 83 -22.53 -5.50 7.53
CA LYS A 83 -21.33 -4.89 8.11
C LYS A 83 -20.06 -5.69 7.83
N GLU A 84 -20.20 -6.81 7.16
CA GLU A 84 -19.11 -7.72 6.78
C GLU A 84 -19.01 -7.81 5.27
N THR A 85 -17.82 -8.02 4.75
CA THR A 85 -17.57 -8.16 3.32
C THR A 85 -16.42 -9.12 3.08
N LEU A 86 -16.47 -9.82 1.97
CA LEU A 86 -15.39 -10.69 1.55
C LEU A 86 -14.28 -9.88 0.88
N LEU A 87 -13.04 -10.30 1.15
CA LEU A 87 -11.84 -9.77 0.54
C LEU A 87 -10.96 -10.92 0.10
N GLY A 88 -10.52 -10.88 -1.15
CA GLY A 88 -9.51 -11.80 -1.68
C GLY A 88 -8.22 -11.07 -1.98
N GLN A 89 -7.07 -11.67 -1.63
CA GLN A 89 -5.75 -11.15 -1.97
C GLN A 89 -4.95 -12.19 -2.74
N ALA A 90 -4.32 -11.75 -3.84
CA ALA A 90 -3.38 -12.57 -4.60
C ALA A 90 -2.17 -11.74 -5.04
N SER A 91 -0.97 -12.34 -5.00
CA SER A 91 0.20 -11.72 -5.62
C SER A 91 0.18 -11.99 -7.11
N VAL A 92 0.31 -10.93 -7.89
CA VAL A 92 0.25 -10.98 -9.35
C VAL A 92 1.42 -10.24 -9.98
N VAL A 93 1.74 -10.59 -11.22
CA VAL A 93 2.68 -9.83 -12.06
C VAL A 93 1.87 -9.16 -13.16
N ALA A 94 1.81 -7.83 -13.09
CA ALA A 94 1.17 -7.02 -14.12
C ALA A 94 2.11 -6.86 -15.32
N LYS A 95 1.60 -7.12 -16.53
CA LYS A 95 2.32 -7.06 -17.79
C LYS A 95 1.60 -6.14 -18.78
N HIS A 96 2.39 -5.28 -19.43
CA HIS A 96 1.92 -4.41 -20.50
C HIS A 96 3.06 -4.12 -21.47
N LYS A 97 2.75 -3.89 -22.76
CA LYS A 97 3.77 -3.68 -23.83
C LYS A 97 4.77 -2.55 -23.54
N LYS A 98 4.32 -1.52 -22.80
CA LYS A 98 5.12 -0.30 -22.49
C LYS A 98 5.71 -0.30 -21.08
N MET A 99 5.59 -1.39 -20.32
CA MET A 99 5.95 -1.45 -18.91
C MET A 99 6.78 -2.71 -18.63
N LYS A 100 7.79 -2.59 -17.78
CA LYS A 100 8.45 -3.78 -17.20
C LYS A 100 7.46 -4.57 -16.38
N ASN A 101 7.61 -5.90 -16.35
CA ASN A 101 6.84 -6.75 -15.47
C ASN A 101 6.90 -6.21 -14.04
N THR A 102 5.75 -5.88 -13.46
CA THR A 102 5.67 -5.25 -12.15
C THR A 102 4.88 -6.15 -11.21
N SER A 103 5.50 -6.55 -10.11
CA SER A 103 4.81 -7.27 -9.03
C SER A 103 3.80 -6.35 -8.36
N ALA A 104 2.61 -6.86 -8.11
CA ALA A 104 1.51 -6.13 -7.50
C ALA A 104 0.66 -7.06 -6.62
N ASN A 105 -0.12 -6.47 -5.71
CA ASN A 105 -1.14 -7.18 -4.96
C ASN A 105 -2.50 -6.98 -5.63
N PHE A 106 -3.13 -8.03 -6.09
CA PHE A 106 -4.51 -7.98 -6.56
C PHE A 106 -5.43 -8.13 -5.37
N ILE A 107 -6.31 -7.16 -5.17
CA ILE A 107 -7.34 -7.15 -4.13
C ILE A 107 -8.69 -7.25 -4.79
N GLY A 108 -9.32 -8.42 -4.61
CA GLY A 108 -10.70 -8.65 -5.02
C GLY A 108 -11.66 -8.27 -3.91
N LEU A 109 -12.64 -7.44 -4.20
CA LEU A 109 -13.66 -7.01 -3.25
C LEU A 109 -15.06 -7.32 -3.80
N GLU A 110 -15.99 -7.58 -2.90
CA GLU A 110 -17.40 -7.65 -3.26
C GLU A 110 -17.89 -6.28 -3.72
N LYS A 111 -18.58 -6.26 -4.85
CA LYS A 111 -19.10 -5.06 -5.51
C LYS A 111 -19.94 -4.17 -4.58
N ASN A 112 -20.72 -4.77 -3.69
CA ASN A 112 -21.61 -4.06 -2.77
C ASN A 112 -21.05 -3.97 -1.34
N GLY A 113 -19.82 -4.48 -1.12
CA GLY A 113 -19.15 -4.42 0.17
C GLY A 113 -18.83 -2.99 0.60
N PHE A 114 -18.72 -2.77 1.91
CA PHE A 114 -18.47 -1.43 2.43
C PHE A 114 -17.10 -0.88 1.97
N ILE A 115 -16.07 -1.71 1.86
CA ILE A 115 -14.74 -1.30 1.36
C ILE A 115 -14.83 -0.82 -0.09
N ALA A 116 -15.56 -1.55 -0.95
CA ALA A 116 -15.71 -1.17 -2.35
C ALA A 116 -16.44 0.16 -2.55
N LYS A 117 -17.37 0.48 -1.64
CA LYS A 117 -18.12 1.76 -1.68
C LYS A 117 -17.24 2.96 -1.32
N ASP A 118 -16.25 2.77 -0.45
CA ASP A 118 -15.31 3.83 -0.04
C ASP A 118 -14.25 4.10 -1.14
N ILE A 119 -14.04 3.15 -2.07
CA ILE A 119 -13.11 3.32 -3.18
C ILE A 119 -13.83 4.03 -4.34
N LYS A 120 -13.39 5.25 -4.64
CA LYS A 120 -13.94 6.06 -5.73
C LYS A 120 -13.84 5.34 -7.08
N ASN A 121 -14.96 5.22 -7.78
CA ASN A 121 -15.08 4.56 -9.09
C ASN A 121 -14.66 3.06 -9.06
N PHE A 122 -14.96 2.35 -7.99
CA PHE A 122 -14.69 0.92 -7.89
C PHE A 122 -15.28 0.14 -9.09
N PRO A 123 -14.57 -0.88 -9.64
CA PRO A 123 -15.04 -1.67 -10.77
C PRO A 123 -16.37 -2.36 -10.48
N THR A 124 -17.30 -2.26 -11.42
CA THR A 124 -18.60 -2.95 -11.33
C THR A 124 -18.70 -4.14 -12.26
N LYS A 125 -17.79 -4.24 -13.23
CA LYS A 125 -17.76 -5.33 -14.22
C LYS A 125 -16.53 -6.21 -13.96
N SER A 126 -16.72 -7.52 -14.09
CA SER A 126 -15.62 -8.47 -14.10
C SER A 126 -14.69 -8.15 -15.29
N GLY A 127 -13.39 -8.09 -15.02
CA GLY A 127 -12.40 -7.70 -16.03
C GLY A 127 -12.02 -6.24 -16.03
N ASP A 128 -12.71 -5.38 -15.30
CA ASP A 128 -12.29 -4.00 -15.05
C ASP A 128 -11.43 -3.92 -13.78
N VAL A 129 -10.43 -3.04 -13.77
CA VAL A 129 -9.54 -2.84 -12.61
C VAL A 129 -9.22 -1.37 -12.37
N LEU A 130 -9.01 -1.04 -11.10
CA LEU A 130 -8.37 0.20 -10.66
C LEU A 130 -6.92 -0.12 -10.27
N LEU A 131 -6.00 0.74 -10.64
CA LEU A 131 -4.58 0.58 -10.35
C LEU A 131 -4.09 1.63 -9.36
N ASP A 132 -3.06 1.30 -8.58
CA ASP A 132 -2.28 2.30 -7.86
C ASP A 132 -1.73 3.36 -8.83
N ASP A 133 -1.65 4.61 -8.39
CA ASP A 133 -1.20 5.74 -9.21
C ASP A 133 0.24 5.61 -9.73
N SER A 134 1.08 4.79 -9.09
CA SER A 134 2.44 4.50 -9.54
C SER A 134 2.47 3.90 -10.96
N PHE A 135 1.42 3.22 -11.38
CA PHE A 135 1.29 2.68 -12.73
C PHE A 135 1.15 3.77 -13.81
N LYS A 136 0.70 4.98 -13.46
CA LYS A 136 0.71 6.14 -14.38
C LYS A 136 2.13 6.47 -14.83
N ARG A 137 3.09 6.39 -13.92
CA ARG A 137 4.53 6.63 -14.23
C ARG A 137 5.10 5.59 -15.19
N SER A 138 4.50 4.40 -15.22
CA SER A 138 4.85 3.33 -16.18
C SER A 138 4.15 3.48 -17.53
N GLY A 139 3.47 4.59 -17.78
CA GLY A 139 2.81 4.91 -19.05
C GLY A 139 1.42 4.31 -19.26
N LEU A 140 0.82 3.74 -18.23
CA LEU A 140 -0.56 3.26 -18.28
C LEU A 140 -1.55 4.41 -18.17
N LYS A 141 -2.66 4.31 -18.91
CA LYS A 141 -3.76 5.27 -18.93
C LYS A 141 -5.10 4.54 -18.75
N LYS A 142 -6.16 5.28 -18.41
CA LYS A 142 -7.51 4.76 -18.46
C LYS A 142 -7.80 4.19 -19.86
N GLY A 143 -8.37 2.98 -19.92
CA GLY A 143 -8.58 2.22 -21.16
C GLY A 143 -7.40 1.31 -21.55
N SER A 144 -6.25 1.37 -20.86
CA SER A 144 -5.14 0.44 -21.10
C SER A 144 -5.57 -0.98 -20.75
N ARG A 145 -5.04 -1.96 -21.50
CA ARG A 145 -5.25 -3.39 -21.22
C ARG A 145 -4.00 -3.97 -20.59
N ILE A 146 -4.12 -4.58 -19.43
CA ILE A 146 -3.04 -5.27 -18.74
C ILE A 146 -3.32 -6.76 -18.64
N LYS A 147 -2.26 -7.57 -18.67
CA LYS A 147 -2.34 -9.00 -18.34
C LYS A 147 -1.82 -9.21 -16.93
N LEU A 148 -2.50 -10.05 -16.17
CA LEU A 148 -2.06 -10.46 -14.85
C LEU A 148 -1.58 -11.91 -14.93
N ASN A 149 -0.36 -12.18 -14.46
CA ASN A 149 0.35 -13.45 -14.54
C ASN A 149 0.63 -13.95 -15.98
N SER A 150 1.24 -15.13 -16.13
CA SER A 150 1.70 -15.64 -17.43
C SER A 150 0.57 -16.18 -18.32
N GLU A 151 -0.48 -16.73 -17.73
CA GLU A 151 -1.64 -17.34 -18.43
C GLU A 151 -2.84 -16.38 -18.47
N GLY A 152 -2.62 -15.13 -18.22
CA GLY A 152 -3.51 -14.22 -17.63
C GLY A 152 -4.65 -13.72 -18.49
N LYS A 153 -5.80 -13.65 -17.85
CA LYS A 153 -6.93 -12.84 -18.27
C LYS A 153 -6.46 -11.40 -18.51
N THR A 154 -6.98 -10.78 -19.56
CA THR A 154 -6.74 -9.36 -19.85
C THR A 154 -7.75 -8.53 -19.08
N PHE A 155 -7.24 -7.53 -18.38
CA PHE A 155 -8.04 -6.59 -17.61
C PHE A 155 -7.98 -5.20 -18.23
N THR A 156 -9.08 -4.45 -18.12
CA THR A 156 -9.17 -3.08 -18.60
C THR A 156 -9.00 -2.11 -17.43
N VAL A 157 -8.07 -1.18 -17.55
CA VAL A 157 -7.82 -0.14 -16.54
C VAL A 157 -8.90 0.93 -16.65
N ILE A 158 -9.76 1.06 -15.64
CA ILE A 158 -10.84 2.07 -15.62
C ILE A 158 -10.44 3.33 -14.86
N GLY A 159 -9.36 3.30 -14.09
CA GLY A 159 -8.89 4.45 -13.33
C GLY A 159 -7.69 4.12 -12.46
N PHE A 160 -7.36 5.08 -11.59
CA PHE A 160 -6.25 4.97 -10.66
C PHE A 160 -6.69 5.43 -9.26
N VAL A 161 -6.07 4.83 -8.25
CA VAL A 161 -6.25 5.17 -6.83
C VAL A 161 -4.92 5.68 -6.31
N ASP A 162 -4.95 6.78 -5.58
CA ASP A 162 -3.75 7.38 -5.03
C ASP A 162 -3.26 6.58 -3.82
N ASN A 163 -1.94 6.37 -3.77
CA ASN A 163 -1.24 5.75 -2.65
C ASN A 163 -1.80 4.38 -2.20
N ALA A 164 -2.23 3.55 -3.14
CA ALA A 164 -2.76 2.22 -2.86
C ALA A 164 -1.63 1.17 -2.85
N LYS A 165 -0.95 1.01 -1.71
CA LYS A 165 0.17 0.09 -1.55
C LYS A 165 0.03 -0.80 -0.32
N ILE A 166 0.53 -2.04 -0.43
CA ILE A 166 0.69 -2.99 0.66
C ILE A 166 2.12 -3.54 0.57
N ASN A 167 2.90 -3.43 1.64
CA ASN A 167 4.31 -3.83 1.66
C ASN A 167 5.09 -3.25 0.46
N ILE A 168 4.96 -1.95 0.24
CA ILE A 168 5.61 -1.20 -0.86
C ILE A 168 5.09 -1.61 -2.27
N SER A 169 4.44 -2.75 -2.41
CA SER A 169 3.89 -3.22 -3.68
C SER A 169 2.58 -2.52 -4.04
N PRO A 170 2.43 -2.06 -5.29
CA PRO A 170 1.20 -1.42 -5.73
C PRO A 170 0.02 -2.38 -5.70
N VAL A 171 -1.16 -1.84 -5.43
CA VAL A 171 -2.41 -2.59 -5.39
C VAL A 171 -3.16 -2.42 -6.72
N ILE A 172 -3.80 -3.50 -7.12
CA ILE A 172 -4.75 -3.58 -8.22
C ILE A 172 -6.09 -4.00 -7.63
N TYR A 173 -7.08 -3.14 -7.69
CA TYR A 173 -8.44 -3.47 -7.23
C TYR A 173 -9.27 -4.04 -8.35
N GLY A 174 -9.98 -5.12 -8.06
CA GLY A 174 -10.95 -5.75 -8.97
C GLY A 174 -12.13 -6.32 -8.22
N THR A 175 -13.13 -6.82 -8.95
CA THR A 175 -14.27 -7.50 -8.35
C THR A 175 -13.90 -8.92 -7.94
N LEU A 176 -14.37 -9.36 -6.78
CA LEU A 176 -14.44 -10.75 -6.39
C LEU A 176 -15.57 -11.39 -7.21
N SER A 177 -15.25 -12.39 -8.02
CA SER A 177 -16.21 -13.12 -8.88
C SER A 177 -16.25 -14.56 -8.48
#